data_ada8015ce2790c901b55f9abf2bd36a1
#
_entry.id   ada8015ce2790c901b55f9abf2bd36a1
#
_cell.length_a   1.000
_cell.length_b   1.000
_cell.length_c   1.000
_cell.angle_alpha   90.00
_cell.angle_beta   90.00
_cell.angle_gamma   90.00
#
_symmetry.space_group_name_H-M   'P 1'
#
loop_
_entity.id
_entity.type
_entity.pdbx_description
1 polymer ?
#
loop_
_entity_poly.entity_id
_entity_poly.type
_entity_poly.pdbx_seq_one_letter_code
_entity_poly.pdbx_strand_id
1 'polypeptide(L)'
;YEYQKRNETQEIFVPVSERLGAEVFEFKGVSKSFGDRLLIDDLSFKVPAGAIVGIIGPNGAGKSTLFKLISGVEKPDAGEVTIGKTVKMAFVDQSRDDLANEKTVWEDISGGLDIITVGKFQMPSRAYAGRFNFNGQDQQKKVGSLSGGERGRLHLAKTPMQGGNVLLLDEPSNDLDVETL
;
A
#
# COMPACT_ATOMS: atom_id res chain seq x y z
N TYR A 1 0.09 -40.37 14.28
CA TYR A 1 -0.48 -39.04 14.65
C TYR A 1 0.20 -38.00 13.76
N GLU A 2 -0.43 -37.63 12.64
CA GLU A 2 -0.01 -36.51 11.81
C GLU A 2 -0.45 -35.20 12.48
N TYR A 3 0.54 -34.39 12.84
CA TYR A 3 0.33 -33.00 13.22
C TYR A 3 -0.03 -32.24 11.93
N GLN A 4 -1.30 -31.94 11.75
CA GLN A 4 -1.73 -30.94 10.79
C GLN A 4 -1.19 -29.57 11.26
N LYS A 5 -0.15 -29.08 10.58
CA LYS A 5 0.22 -27.67 10.64
C LYS A 5 -0.99 -26.88 10.16
N ARG A 6 -1.70 -26.22 11.07
CA ARG A 6 -2.64 -25.15 10.72
C ARG A 6 -1.80 -24.07 10.02
N ASN A 7 -2.02 -23.90 8.74
CA ASN A 7 -1.67 -22.66 8.06
C ASN A 7 -2.56 -21.58 8.68
N GLU A 8 -2.06 -20.89 9.68
CA GLU A 8 -2.66 -19.65 10.14
C GLU A 8 -2.33 -18.62 9.05
N THR A 9 -3.26 -18.39 8.16
CA THR A 9 -3.28 -17.21 7.29
C THR A 9 -3.33 -16.02 8.23
N GLN A 10 -2.21 -15.34 8.41
CA GLN A 10 -2.14 -14.15 9.24
C GLN A 10 -2.75 -13.00 8.41
N GLU A 11 -4.02 -12.72 8.68
CA GLU A 11 -4.67 -11.55 8.11
C GLU A 11 -4.00 -10.28 8.63
N ILE A 12 -3.49 -9.46 7.71
CA ILE A 12 -3.01 -8.12 8.04
C ILE A 12 -4.23 -7.22 8.21
N PHE A 13 -4.57 -6.92 9.46
CA PHE A 13 -5.62 -5.96 9.75
C PHE A 13 -5.06 -4.53 9.73
N VAL A 14 -5.41 -3.78 8.67
CA VAL A 14 -5.07 -2.36 8.56
C VAL A 14 -6.21 -1.52 9.13
N PRO A 15 -6.03 -0.85 10.27
CA PRO A 15 -7.06 0.01 10.82
C PRO A 15 -7.27 1.23 9.93
N VAL A 16 -8.48 1.40 9.41
CA VAL A 16 -8.86 2.52 8.56
C VAL A 16 -9.24 3.72 9.43
N SER A 17 -8.60 4.86 9.20
CA SER A 17 -8.83 6.08 9.98
C SER A 17 -10.17 6.75 9.66
N GLU A 18 -10.63 6.65 8.44
CA GLU A 18 -11.88 7.22 7.94
C GLU A 18 -12.54 6.27 6.95
N ARG A 19 -13.86 6.09 7.08
CA ARG A 19 -14.60 5.20 6.17
C ARG A 19 -14.59 5.77 4.76
N LEU A 20 -14.27 4.92 3.79
CA LEU A 20 -14.46 5.20 2.37
C LEU A 20 -15.95 5.28 2.04
N GLY A 21 -16.31 6.21 1.17
CA GLY A 21 -17.62 6.20 0.52
C GLY A 21 -17.79 4.97 -0.38
N ALA A 22 -18.98 4.80 -0.96
CA ALA A 22 -19.29 3.65 -1.81
C ALA A 22 -18.40 3.56 -3.06
N GLU A 23 -17.98 4.69 -3.59
CA GLU A 23 -17.12 4.78 -4.77
C GLU A 23 -15.77 5.39 -4.39
N VAL A 24 -14.69 4.66 -4.71
CA VAL A 24 -13.31 5.08 -4.44
C VAL A 24 -12.69 5.72 -5.67
N PHE A 25 -12.72 5.00 -6.78
CA PHE A 25 -12.28 5.48 -8.09
C PHE A 25 -13.26 5.08 -9.17
N GLU A 26 -13.43 5.95 -10.14
CA GLU A 26 -14.12 5.64 -11.38
C GLU A 26 -13.34 6.20 -12.57
N PHE A 27 -13.08 5.34 -13.55
CA PHE A 27 -12.52 5.67 -14.85
C PHE A 27 -13.61 5.50 -15.90
N LYS A 28 -13.80 6.52 -16.73
CA LYS A 28 -14.79 6.52 -17.81
C LYS A 28 -14.13 6.90 -19.13
N GLY A 29 -13.95 5.90 -20.00
CA GLY A 29 -13.39 6.11 -21.34
C GLY A 29 -12.04 6.80 -21.35
N VAL A 30 -11.17 6.47 -20.39
CA VAL A 30 -9.91 7.15 -20.19
C VAL A 30 -8.89 6.70 -21.23
N SER A 31 -8.30 7.67 -21.92
CA SER A 31 -7.18 7.45 -22.84
C SER A 31 -6.02 8.36 -22.47
N LYS A 32 -4.81 7.85 -22.60
CA LYS A 32 -3.57 8.58 -22.33
C LYS A 32 -2.45 8.16 -23.27
N SER A 33 -1.82 9.17 -23.87
CA SER A 33 -0.66 9.01 -24.75
C SER A 33 0.51 9.85 -24.24
N PHE A 34 1.72 9.43 -24.60
CA PHE A 34 2.91 10.25 -24.49
C PHE A 34 3.63 10.29 -25.84
N GLY A 35 3.64 11.47 -26.45
CA GLY A 35 4.05 11.62 -27.86
C GLY A 35 3.17 10.74 -28.75
N ASP A 36 3.79 9.96 -29.62
CA ASP A 36 3.10 9.06 -30.55
C ASP A 36 2.72 7.70 -29.94
N ARG A 37 3.01 7.49 -28.66
CA ARG A 37 2.76 6.22 -27.99
C ARG A 37 1.48 6.29 -27.16
N LEU A 38 0.44 5.58 -27.61
CA LEU A 38 -0.77 5.33 -26.84
C LEU A 38 -0.48 4.28 -25.75
N LEU A 39 -0.68 4.64 -24.48
CA LEU A 39 -0.45 3.75 -23.34
C LEU A 39 -1.75 3.21 -22.74
N ILE A 40 -2.80 4.01 -22.72
CA ILE A 40 -4.11 3.65 -22.19
C ILE A 40 -5.13 4.06 -23.24
N ASP A 41 -6.01 3.15 -23.63
CA ASP A 41 -7.03 3.35 -24.64
C ASP A 41 -8.41 2.93 -24.12
N ASP A 42 -9.32 3.91 -24.05
CA ASP A 42 -10.72 3.75 -23.66
C ASP A 42 -10.95 2.90 -22.40
N LEU A 43 -10.15 3.12 -21.37
CA LEU A 43 -10.20 2.36 -20.12
C LEU A 43 -11.36 2.84 -19.25
N SER A 44 -12.26 1.91 -18.91
CA SER A 44 -13.38 2.17 -17.99
C SER A 44 -13.45 1.11 -16.90
N PHE A 45 -13.43 1.53 -15.65
CA PHE A 45 -13.63 0.63 -14.50
C PHE A 45 -13.99 1.42 -13.25
N LYS A 46 -14.53 0.72 -12.24
CA LYS A 46 -14.84 1.26 -10.92
C LYS A 46 -14.16 0.43 -9.85
N VAL A 47 -13.68 1.10 -8.83
CA VAL A 47 -13.14 0.46 -7.63
C VAL A 47 -14.03 0.82 -6.44
N PRO A 48 -14.78 -0.14 -5.90
CA PRO A 48 -15.58 0.08 -4.71
C PRO A 48 -14.72 0.06 -3.44
N ALA A 49 -15.29 0.53 -2.33
CA ALA A 49 -14.64 0.45 -1.03
C ALA A 49 -14.36 -1.01 -0.64
N GLY A 50 -13.18 -1.25 -0.06
CA GLY A 50 -12.74 -2.58 0.35
C GLY A 50 -12.24 -3.48 -0.78
N ALA A 51 -12.19 -2.98 -2.02
CA ALA A 51 -11.64 -3.76 -3.13
C ALA A 51 -10.11 -3.76 -3.11
N ILE A 52 -9.56 -4.91 -3.50
CA ILE A 52 -8.13 -5.08 -3.81
C ILE A 52 -8.02 -5.24 -5.32
N VAL A 53 -7.27 -4.37 -5.97
CA VAL A 53 -7.09 -4.37 -7.42
C VAL A 53 -5.62 -4.58 -7.76
N GLY A 54 -5.32 -5.67 -8.45
CA GLY A 54 -4.00 -5.96 -9.00
C GLY A 54 -3.86 -5.42 -10.43
N ILE A 55 -2.77 -4.74 -10.70
CA ILE A 55 -2.42 -4.25 -12.04
C ILE A 55 -1.20 -5.02 -12.51
N ILE A 56 -1.39 -5.87 -13.50
CA ILE A 56 -0.36 -6.75 -14.03
C ILE A 56 -0.04 -6.37 -15.47
N GLY A 57 1.24 -6.35 -15.80
CA GLY A 57 1.70 -6.08 -17.14
C GLY A 57 3.22 -5.95 -17.22
N PRO A 58 3.80 -6.05 -18.41
CA PRO A 58 5.24 -5.86 -18.60
C PRO A 58 5.66 -4.42 -18.30
N ASN A 59 6.95 -4.21 -18.05
CA ASN A 59 7.52 -2.86 -17.89
C ASN A 59 7.24 -2.04 -19.15
N GLY A 60 6.80 -0.78 -18.95
CA GLY A 60 6.43 0.11 -20.04
C GLY A 60 5.02 -0.10 -20.63
N ALA A 61 4.18 -0.96 -20.02
CA ALA A 61 2.79 -1.17 -20.44
C ALA A 61 1.81 -0.07 -19.99
N GLY A 62 2.27 0.94 -19.26
CA GLY A 62 1.44 2.04 -18.76
C GLY A 62 1.02 1.94 -17.31
N LYS A 63 1.55 1.00 -16.52
CA LYS A 63 1.26 0.86 -15.08
C LYS A 63 1.55 2.15 -14.31
N SER A 64 2.74 2.69 -14.44
CA SER A 64 3.13 3.95 -13.78
C SER A 64 2.27 5.12 -14.24
N THR A 65 1.85 5.13 -15.49
CA THR A 65 0.93 6.15 -16.03
C THR A 65 -0.44 6.05 -15.38
N LEU A 66 -0.96 4.83 -15.18
CA LEU A 66 -2.22 4.62 -14.49
C LEU A 66 -2.14 5.13 -13.04
N PHE A 67 -1.05 4.87 -12.33
CA PHE A 67 -0.81 5.41 -10.99
C PHE A 67 -0.78 6.94 -10.97
N LYS A 68 -0.15 7.57 -11.95
CA LYS A 68 -0.13 9.03 -12.09
C LYS A 68 -1.51 9.62 -12.37
N LEU A 69 -2.35 8.94 -13.14
CA LEU A 69 -3.74 9.33 -13.36
C LEU A 69 -4.58 9.20 -12.08
N ILE A 70 -4.42 8.11 -11.34
CA ILE A 70 -5.10 7.89 -10.06
C ILE A 70 -4.68 8.94 -9.04
N SER A 71 -3.39 9.29 -8.97
CA SER A 71 -2.87 10.28 -8.05
C SER A 71 -3.15 11.74 -8.44
N GLY A 72 -3.65 11.95 -9.65
CA GLY A 72 -3.90 13.30 -10.16
C GLY A 72 -2.64 14.06 -10.60
N VAL A 73 -1.48 13.40 -10.62
CA VAL A 73 -0.22 13.98 -11.15
C VAL A 73 -0.31 14.19 -12.66
N GLU A 74 -0.97 13.26 -13.34
CA GLU A 74 -1.26 13.36 -14.78
C GLU A 74 -2.76 13.46 -15.01
N LYS A 75 -3.13 14.11 -16.10
CA LYS A 75 -4.53 14.19 -16.56
C LYS A 75 -4.74 13.28 -17.77
N PRO A 76 -5.91 12.67 -17.92
CA PRO A 76 -6.23 11.92 -19.13
C PRO A 76 -6.32 12.86 -20.34
N ASP A 77 -5.98 12.34 -21.53
CA ASP A 77 -6.15 13.06 -22.81
C ASP A 77 -7.61 13.00 -23.26
N ALA A 78 -8.32 11.92 -22.92
CA ALA A 78 -9.75 11.75 -23.12
C ALA A 78 -10.35 10.98 -21.95
N GLY A 79 -11.66 11.14 -21.74
CA GLY A 79 -12.38 10.51 -20.66
C GLY A 79 -12.24 11.25 -19.33
N GLU A 80 -12.71 10.62 -18.26
CA GLU A 80 -12.76 11.21 -16.93
C GLU A 80 -12.27 10.24 -15.86
N VAL A 81 -11.49 10.76 -14.92
CA VAL A 81 -11.08 10.06 -13.68
C VAL A 81 -11.75 10.75 -12.50
N THR A 82 -12.63 10.03 -11.83
CA THR A 82 -13.30 10.52 -10.63
C THR A 82 -12.74 9.84 -9.38
N ILE A 83 -12.38 10.64 -8.38
CA ILE A 83 -11.88 10.17 -7.09
C ILE A 83 -12.89 10.53 -6.02
N GLY A 84 -13.25 9.58 -5.17
CA GLY A 84 -14.19 9.79 -4.07
C GLY A 84 -13.72 10.89 -3.11
N LYS A 85 -14.65 11.70 -2.62
CA LYS A 85 -14.35 12.87 -1.74
C LYS A 85 -13.68 12.48 -0.42
N THR A 86 -13.89 11.27 0.04
CA THR A 86 -13.32 10.74 1.30
C THR A 86 -12.00 10.01 1.10
N VAL A 87 -11.52 9.92 -0.12
CA VAL A 87 -10.28 9.22 -0.46
C VAL A 87 -9.07 10.02 0.01
N LYS A 88 -8.25 9.38 0.84
CA LYS A 88 -6.92 9.85 1.24
C LYS A 88 -5.91 8.83 0.74
N MET A 89 -5.24 9.15 -0.35
CA MET A 89 -4.26 8.26 -0.94
C MET A 89 -2.97 8.26 -0.16
N ALA A 90 -2.43 7.06 0.04
CA ALA A 90 -1.09 6.87 0.48
C ALA A 90 -0.32 6.07 -0.56
N PHE A 91 0.83 6.57 -0.95
CA PHE A 91 1.72 5.92 -1.88
C PHE A 91 2.79 5.16 -1.10
N VAL A 92 2.93 3.88 -1.42
CA VAL A 92 4.12 3.14 -1.08
C VAL A 92 4.98 3.11 -2.33
N ASP A 93 5.87 4.08 -2.43
CA ASP A 93 6.94 4.07 -3.42
C ASP A 93 8.06 3.19 -2.89
N GLN A 94 8.64 2.36 -3.75
CA GLN A 94 9.85 1.61 -3.45
C GLN A 94 11.11 2.48 -3.43
N SER A 95 10.98 3.78 -3.66
CA SER A 95 12.10 4.70 -3.49
C SER A 95 12.56 4.64 -2.03
N ARG A 96 13.72 4.09 -1.87
CA ARG A 96 14.35 3.57 -0.64
C ARG A 96 14.76 4.65 0.36
N ASP A 97 14.38 5.89 0.13
CA ASP A 97 14.98 7.04 0.79
C ASP A 97 14.25 7.50 2.06
N ASP A 98 12.99 7.07 2.27
CA ASP A 98 12.20 7.51 3.42
C ASP A 98 12.34 6.64 4.68
N LEU A 99 13.08 5.54 4.59
CA LEU A 99 13.30 4.66 5.74
C LEU A 99 14.60 5.03 6.47
N ALA A 100 14.48 5.26 7.76
CA ALA A 100 15.63 5.54 8.62
C ALA A 100 16.44 4.26 8.86
N ASN A 101 17.41 3.97 7.98
CA ASN A 101 18.18 2.72 7.95
C ASN A 101 18.85 2.35 9.29
N GLU A 102 19.19 3.35 10.12
CA GLU A 102 19.84 3.15 11.41
C GLU A 102 18.89 2.81 12.56
N LYS A 103 17.60 3.10 12.40
CA LYS A 103 16.58 2.77 13.39
C LYS A 103 16.24 1.29 13.35
N THR A 104 15.75 0.77 14.46
CA THR A 104 15.09 -0.53 14.47
C THR A 104 13.70 -0.43 13.84
N VAL A 105 13.15 -1.55 13.39
CA VAL A 105 11.78 -1.62 12.85
C VAL A 105 10.79 -1.03 13.85
N TRP A 106 10.92 -1.39 15.13
CA TRP A 106 10.05 -0.86 16.17
C TRP A 106 10.16 0.66 16.34
N GLU A 107 11.37 1.20 16.36
CA GLU A 107 11.60 2.65 16.44
C GLU A 107 11.06 3.39 15.23
N ASP A 108 11.19 2.82 14.04
CA ASP A 108 10.70 3.44 12.80
C ASP A 108 9.17 3.47 12.72
N ILE A 109 8.50 2.41 13.25
CA ILE A 109 7.03 2.37 13.35
C ILE A 109 6.52 3.26 14.48
N SER A 110 7.12 3.16 15.66
CA SER A 110 6.56 3.73 16.89
C SER A 110 7.09 5.11 17.25
N GLY A 111 8.20 5.54 16.63
CA GLY A 111 8.94 6.71 17.11
C GLY A 111 9.51 6.55 18.50
N GLY A 112 9.65 5.31 19.00
CA GLY A 112 10.09 5.00 20.36
C GLY A 112 8.97 5.00 21.41
N LEU A 113 7.70 5.12 21.00
CA LEU A 113 6.55 5.13 21.89
C LEU A 113 6.00 3.71 22.10
N ASP A 114 5.67 3.34 23.34
CA ASP A 114 5.04 2.06 23.64
C ASP A 114 3.58 1.99 23.16
N ILE A 115 2.89 3.12 23.17
CA ILE A 115 1.52 3.26 22.67
C ILE A 115 1.52 4.25 21.49
N ILE A 116 0.93 3.82 20.38
CA ILE A 116 0.81 4.61 19.17
C ILE A 116 -0.66 4.85 18.83
N THR A 117 -0.91 5.92 18.10
CA THR A 117 -2.23 6.25 17.57
C THR A 117 -2.26 5.90 16.09
N VAL A 118 -3.20 5.04 15.68
CA VAL A 118 -3.44 4.66 14.29
C VAL A 118 -4.87 5.03 13.94
N GLY A 119 -5.03 6.07 13.17
CA GLY A 119 -6.34 6.68 12.92
C GLY A 119 -6.97 7.19 14.21
N LYS A 120 -8.06 6.59 14.64
CA LYS A 120 -8.79 6.93 15.89
C LYS A 120 -8.46 5.99 17.06
N PHE A 121 -7.60 5.00 16.84
CA PHE A 121 -7.32 3.95 17.82
C PHE A 121 -5.94 4.11 18.44
N GLN A 122 -5.88 3.90 19.74
CA GLN A 122 -4.62 3.75 20.47
C GLN A 122 -4.34 2.27 20.71
N MET A 123 -3.11 1.87 20.47
CA MET A 123 -2.72 0.48 20.69
C MET A 123 -1.23 0.36 20.99
N PRO A 124 -0.81 -0.75 21.64
CA PRO A 124 0.60 -1.02 21.88
C PRO A 124 1.37 -1.15 20.56
N SER A 125 2.46 -0.42 20.43
CA SER A 125 3.26 -0.36 19.19
C SER A 125 3.84 -1.72 18.80
N ARG A 126 4.24 -2.53 19.78
CA ARG A 126 4.77 -3.87 19.51
C ARG A 126 3.70 -4.83 18.99
N ALA A 127 2.47 -4.72 19.49
CA ALA A 127 1.34 -5.49 18.98
C ALA A 127 0.98 -5.05 17.55
N TYR A 128 1.07 -3.75 17.28
CA TYR A 128 0.86 -3.22 15.93
C TYR A 128 1.91 -3.75 14.94
N ALA A 129 3.20 -3.68 15.30
CA ALA A 129 4.27 -4.23 14.46
C ALA A 129 4.09 -5.73 14.19
N GLY A 130 3.61 -6.49 15.19
CA GLY A 130 3.31 -7.92 15.05
C GLY A 130 2.24 -8.21 13.98
N ARG A 131 1.29 -7.30 13.75
CA ARG A 131 0.27 -7.45 12.69
C ARG A 131 0.85 -7.42 11.28
N PHE A 132 2.04 -6.88 11.11
CA PHE A 132 2.78 -6.84 9.85
C PHE A 132 3.91 -7.87 9.82
N ASN A 133 3.77 -8.94 10.60
CA ASN A 133 4.75 -10.04 10.70
C ASN A 133 6.14 -9.62 11.20
N PHE A 134 6.22 -8.55 11.99
CA PHE A 134 7.42 -8.22 12.75
C PHE A 134 7.26 -8.71 14.18
N ASN A 135 7.65 -9.95 14.44
CA ASN A 135 7.51 -10.59 15.73
C ASN A 135 8.82 -10.56 16.54
N GLY A 136 8.74 -10.38 17.84
CA GLY A 136 9.87 -10.53 18.76
C GLY A 136 11.16 -9.86 18.29
N GLN A 137 12.11 -10.69 17.86
CA GLN A 137 13.44 -10.21 17.41
C GLN A 137 13.42 -9.42 16.11
N ASP A 138 12.42 -9.63 15.23
CA ASP A 138 12.32 -8.90 13.97
C ASP A 138 12.12 -7.40 14.20
N GLN A 139 11.45 -7.04 15.30
CA GLN A 139 11.24 -5.64 15.68
C GLN A 139 12.55 -4.93 16.09
N GLN A 140 13.58 -5.68 16.44
CA GLN A 140 14.90 -5.16 16.80
C GLN A 140 15.87 -5.10 15.63
N LYS A 141 15.52 -5.67 14.48
CA LYS A 141 16.34 -5.56 13.26
C LYS A 141 16.45 -4.10 12.84
N LYS A 142 17.62 -3.71 12.37
CA LYS A 142 17.80 -2.41 11.73
C LYS A 142 17.07 -2.38 10.39
N VAL A 143 16.41 -1.29 10.10
CA VAL A 143 15.69 -1.08 8.84
C VAL A 143 16.61 -1.28 7.63
N GLY A 144 17.86 -0.84 7.72
CA GLY A 144 18.87 -1.04 6.67
C GLY A 144 19.19 -2.49 6.35
N SER A 145 18.95 -3.43 7.28
CA SER A 145 19.21 -4.87 7.11
C SER A 145 18.01 -5.68 6.62
N LEU A 146 16.87 -5.04 6.42
CA LEU A 146 15.66 -5.70 5.98
C LEU A 146 15.75 -6.16 4.52
N SER A 147 15.16 -7.32 4.23
CA SER A 147 14.90 -7.76 2.85
C SER A 147 13.91 -6.84 2.14
N GLY A 148 13.77 -6.97 0.83
CA GLY A 148 12.79 -6.21 0.04
C GLY A 148 11.36 -6.40 0.56
N GLY A 149 10.94 -7.64 0.82
CA GLY A 149 9.62 -7.96 1.36
C GLY A 149 9.40 -7.41 2.77
N GLU A 150 10.40 -7.50 3.65
CA GLU A 150 10.33 -6.89 4.97
C GLU A 150 10.20 -5.37 4.90
N ARG A 151 10.92 -4.71 3.97
CA ARG A 151 10.76 -3.27 3.71
C ARG A 151 9.37 -2.92 3.21
N GLY A 152 8.80 -3.72 2.29
CA GLY A 152 7.43 -3.55 1.82
C GLY A 152 6.42 -3.59 2.97
N ARG A 153 6.54 -4.58 3.87
CA ARG A 153 5.69 -4.69 5.06
C ARG A 153 5.86 -3.50 6.02
N LEU A 154 7.09 -3.00 6.18
CA LEU A 154 7.35 -1.82 7.00
C LEU A 154 6.67 -0.57 6.43
N HIS A 155 6.74 -0.36 5.13
CA HIS A 155 6.01 0.72 4.45
C HIS A 155 4.49 0.58 4.64
N LEU A 156 3.96 -0.64 4.50
CA LEU A 156 2.56 -0.94 4.77
C LEU A 156 2.16 -0.59 6.21
N ALA A 157 3.01 -0.88 7.18
CA ALA A 157 2.76 -0.56 8.59
C ALA A 157 2.73 0.96 8.85
N LYS A 158 3.56 1.73 8.17
CA LYS A 158 3.63 3.20 8.34
C LYS A 158 2.48 3.94 7.68
N THR A 159 1.93 3.42 6.60
CA THR A 159 0.90 4.08 5.79
C THR A 159 -0.38 4.42 6.54
N PRO A 160 -1.00 3.51 7.33
CA PRO A 160 -2.21 3.82 8.09
C PRO A 160 -1.97 4.88 9.18
N MET A 161 -0.74 4.95 9.69
CA MET A 161 -0.35 5.97 10.69
C MET A 161 -0.35 7.38 10.09
N GLN A 162 -0.15 7.49 8.78
CA GLN A 162 -0.21 8.76 8.04
C GLN A 162 -1.64 9.17 7.66
N GLY A 163 -2.63 8.36 8.01
CA GLY A 163 -4.06 8.65 7.79
C GLY A 163 -4.58 8.31 6.40
N GLY A 164 -3.85 7.54 5.60
CA GLY A 164 -4.31 7.03 4.31
C GLY A 164 -5.43 6.00 4.46
N ASN A 165 -6.44 6.03 3.59
CA ASN A 165 -7.51 5.04 3.49
C ASN A 165 -7.56 4.33 2.14
N VAL A 166 -6.71 4.75 1.21
CA VAL A 166 -6.42 4.05 -0.05
C VAL A 166 -4.93 3.92 -0.20
N LEU A 167 -4.49 2.68 -0.41
CA LEU A 167 -3.10 2.33 -0.54
C LEU A 167 -2.77 2.02 -2.00
N LEU A 168 -1.82 2.74 -2.56
CA LEU A 168 -1.26 2.50 -3.88
C LEU A 168 0.15 1.93 -3.72
N LEU A 169 0.32 0.68 -4.18
CA LEU A 169 1.59 -0.02 -4.17
C LEU A 169 2.12 -0.04 -5.61
N ASP A 170 3.20 0.69 -5.87
CA ASP A 170 3.89 0.61 -7.16
C ASP A 170 4.94 -0.50 -7.08
N GLU A 171 4.84 -1.44 -8.05
CA GLU A 171 5.70 -2.62 -8.10
C GLU A 171 5.87 -3.30 -6.73
N PRO A 172 4.82 -3.94 -6.18
CA PRO A 172 5.06 -4.93 -5.14
C PRO A 172 5.87 -6.03 -5.82
N SER A 173 7.18 -5.77 -5.94
CA SER A 173 8.09 -6.72 -6.57
C SER A 173 7.93 -8.06 -5.86
N ASN A 174 8.27 -9.11 -6.52
CA ASN A 174 8.38 -10.52 -6.21
C ASN A 174 8.50 -10.97 -4.73
N ASP A 175 8.41 -10.02 -3.80
CA ASP A 175 8.69 -10.17 -2.37
C ASP A 175 7.45 -10.09 -1.47
N LEU A 176 6.28 -9.73 -2.01
CA LEU A 176 5.01 -9.88 -1.31
C LEU A 176 4.35 -11.15 -1.87
N ASP A 177 4.37 -12.22 -1.11
CA ASP A 177 3.58 -13.39 -1.41
C ASP A 177 2.11 -12.99 -1.53
N VAL A 178 1.49 -13.39 -2.64
CA VAL A 178 0.06 -13.12 -2.92
C VAL A 178 -0.83 -13.65 -1.79
N GLU A 179 -0.33 -14.59 -1.00
CA GLU A 179 -0.99 -15.14 0.18
C GLU A 179 -0.99 -14.19 1.40
N THR A 180 -0.23 -13.10 1.34
CA THR A 180 -0.12 -12.12 2.46
C THR A 180 -1.02 -10.89 2.25
N LEU A 181 -1.63 -10.75 1.08
CA LEU A 181 -2.63 -9.73 0.76
C LEU A 181 -4.04 -10.33 0.84
#